data_7368463f857215a5e24db1262be6d3bd
#
_entry.id   7368463f857215a5e24db1262be6d3bd
#
_cell.length_a   1.000
_cell.length_b   1.000
_cell.length_c   1.000
_cell.angle_alpha   90.00
_cell.angle_beta   90.00
_cell.angle_gamma   90.00
#
_symmetry.space_group_name_H-M   'P 1'
#
loop_
_entity.id
_entity.type
_entity.pdbx_description
1 polymer ?
#
loop_
_entity_poly.entity_id
_entity_poly.type
_entity_poly.pdbx_seq_one_letter_code
_entity_poly.pdbx_strand_id
1 'polypeptide(L)'
;DFPAAEGGLLDMDSDTWFLEGMLEGKESGRRFSFIVVFYVSRLGGFFPFNFYSLTFYDLDKGEYGTFTKYDVGRMNASAGYLDLSFPVDGQNVVWTTALDQNGYLIPYSYHVNLMGVDHNGRKMSLISDAWPLNPPVAVGADTYNGKITVLKQPNTFSYFQTGMQFNGVLSWGDFSEPVKGSLGHIDRQMFPEFSGVNSRSWDARDLSHEWRTYFLDNGMDFSSWRQFDRMDKNSEYSYGGATIYTPAEGARYVGDIVYENLSYVRTENHPVKPLMPARSKVLYFPNRHRLSSASLDLQLEAKPVVEAPLLAFPVEYMHGPVSLNGTLQGAPFKGIGSFEMTLHLYRDFELITVLSDSVKHLPGSATLPSKASSADILISISQAREALDSGDSASARSTANGPLRDQLHTLAEPHRSD
;
A
#
# COMPACT_ATOMS: atom_id res chain seq x y z
N ASP A 1 15.65 20.69 2.44
CA ASP A 1 16.73 20.63 3.47
C ASP A 1 16.15 20.09 4.78
N PHE A 2 16.86 19.18 5.42
CA PHE A 2 16.50 18.63 6.73
C PHE A 2 17.00 19.58 7.83
N PRO A 3 16.26 19.74 8.96
CA PRO A 3 15.02 19.03 9.32
C PRO A 3 13.74 19.63 8.72
N ALA A 4 13.82 20.76 8.01
CA ALA A 4 12.63 21.48 7.51
C ALA A 4 11.73 20.63 6.59
N ALA A 5 12.31 19.71 5.82
CA ALA A 5 11.55 18.80 4.95
C ALA A 5 10.71 17.78 5.73
N GLU A 6 10.98 17.58 7.02
CA GLU A 6 10.19 16.67 7.87
C GLU A 6 8.90 17.32 8.37
N GLY A 7 8.90 18.65 8.49
CA GLY A 7 7.77 19.43 8.97
C GLY A 7 6.67 19.64 7.93
N GLY A 8 5.61 20.29 8.32
CA GLY A 8 4.55 20.73 7.42
C GLY A 8 5.01 21.85 6.50
N LEU A 9 4.74 21.72 5.22
CA LEU A 9 5.07 22.74 4.21
C LEU A 9 3.81 23.56 3.90
N LEU A 10 3.79 24.81 4.34
CA LEU A 10 2.60 25.67 4.29
C LEU A 10 2.17 26.06 2.87
N ASP A 11 3.06 25.95 1.90
CA ASP A 11 2.83 26.23 0.48
C ASP A 11 2.33 24.99 -0.29
N MET A 12 2.19 23.84 0.38
CA MET A 12 1.64 22.63 -0.22
C MET A 12 0.12 22.55 -0.01
N ASP A 13 -0.61 22.06 -1.00
CA ASP A 13 -2.06 21.80 -0.91
C ASP A 13 -2.36 20.63 0.04
N SER A 14 -1.48 19.65 0.08
CA SER A 14 -1.52 18.60 1.09
C SER A 14 -0.17 17.96 1.35
N ASP A 15 -0.06 17.37 2.50
CA ASP A 15 1.10 16.64 2.99
C ASP A 15 0.70 15.31 3.59
N THR A 16 1.53 14.29 3.39
CA THR A 16 1.38 12.98 4.05
C THR A 16 2.67 12.53 4.71
N TRP A 17 2.52 11.90 5.86
CA TRP A 17 3.59 11.26 6.61
C TRP A 17 3.19 9.83 6.92
N PHE A 18 4.02 8.90 6.53
CA PHE A 18 3.89 7.49 6.85
C PHE A 18 5.06 7.07 7.73
N LEU A 19 4.76 6.36 8.81
CA LEU A 19 5.76 5.65 9.59
C LEU A 19 5.32 4.20 9.73
N GLU A 20 6.20 3.31 9.36
CA GLU A 20 5.97 1.88 9.42
C GLU A 20 7.12 1.19 10.14
N GLY A 21 6.82 0.11 10.84
CA GLY A 21 7.85 -0.65 11.53
C GLY A 21 7.45 -2.08 11.85
N MET A 22 8.49 -2.92 11.93
CA MET A 22 8.41 -4.28 12.45
C MET A 22 8.86 -4.29 13.91
N LEU A 23 8.04 -4.83 14.78
CA LEU A 23 8.26 -4.85 16.23
C LEU A 23 8.29 -6.28 16.75
N GLU A 24 9.08 -6.49 17.80
CA GLU A 24 9.15 -7.74 18.54
C GLU A 24 8.96 -7.47 20.03
N GLY A 25 8.05 -8.20 20.66
CA GLY A 25 7.85 -8.19 22.11
C GLY A 25 9.09 -8.69 22.82
N LYS A 26 9.59 -7.91 23.80
CA LYS A 26 10.83 -8.25 24.51
C LYS A 26 10.68 -9.45 25.45
N GLU A 27 9.46 -9.73 25.90
CA GLU A 27 9.15 -10.82 26.82
C GLU A 27 8.64 -12.05 26.08
N SER A 28 7.67 -11.85 25.18
CA SER A 28 7.00 -12.94 24.47
C SER A 28 7.70 -13.37 23.18
N GLY A 29 8.52 -12.51 22.59
CA GLY A 29 9.06 -12.71 21.25
C GLY A 29 8.02 -12.60 20.12
N ARG A 30 6.76 -12.19 20.44
CA ARG A 30 5.71 -12.01 19.41
C ARG A 30 6.09 -10.89 18.46
N ARG A 31 5.77 -11.13 17.19
CA ARG A 31 6.12 -10.21 16.11
C ARG A 31 4.90 -9.44 15.64
N PHE A 32 5.10 -8.15 15.50
CA PHE A 32 4.08 -7.22 15.03
C PHE A 32 4.64 -6.36 13.90
N SER A 33 3.73 -5.79 13.14
CA SER A 33 4.02 -4.64 12.28
C SER A 33 2.99 -3.56 12.54
N PHE A 34 3.34 -2.33 12.25
CA PHE A 34 2.40 -1.22 12.30
C PHE A 34 2.64 -0.25 11.14
N ILE A 35 1.59 0.47 10.79
CA ILE A 35 1.65 1.68 9.98
C ILE A 35 0.84 2.77 10.64
N VAL A 36 1.40 3.96 10.68
CA VAL A 36 0.67 5.19 11.02
C VAL A 36 0.75 6.18 9.87
N VAL A 37 -0.36 6.83 9.59
CA VAL A 37 -0.46 7.86 8.55
C VAL A 37 -1.04 9.13 9.14
N PHE A 38 -0.37 10.25 8.89
CA PHE A 38 -0.88 11.58 9.11
C PHE A 38 -1.05 12.25 7.74
N TYR A 39 -2.23 12.77 7.49
CA TYR A 39 -2.55 13.51 6.27
C TYR A 39 -3.12 14.87 6.64
N VAL A 40 -2.48 15.91 6.16
CA VAL A 40 -2.99 17.27 6.26
C VAL A 40 -3.48 17.75 4.90
N SER A 41 -4.70 18.27 4.88
CA SER A 41 -5.28 18.95 3.72
C SER A 41 -5.35 20.44 3.98
N ARG A 42 -4.94 21.21 2.98
CA ARG A 42 -5.10 22.65 2.92
C ARG A 42 -6.07 22.98 1.79
N LEU A 43 -6.29 24.27 1.54
CA LEU A 43 -7.16 24.69 0.44
C LEU A 43 -6.68 24.12 -0.89
N GLY A 44 -7.49 23.27 -1.51
CA GLY A 44 -7.12 22.57 -2.75
C GLY A 44 -6.56 21.16 -2.56
N GLY A 45 -6.39 20.70 -1.32
CA GLY A 45 -5.88 19.35 -1.06
C GLY A 45 -6.76 18.23 -1.59
N PHE A 46 -6.17 17.05 -1.75
CA PHE A 46 -6.78 15.86 -2.33
C PHE A 46 -8.07 15.42 -1.62
N PHE A 47 -8.06 15.42 -0.29
CA PHE A 47 -9.27 15.26 0.53
C PHE A 47 -9.60 16.60 1.23
N PRO A 48 -10.87 16.93 1.43
CA PRO A 48 -11.26 18.16 2.10
C PRO A 48 -11.17 18.10 3.63
N PHE A 49 -10.40 17.16 4.17
CA PHE A 49 -10.23 16.92 5.61
C PHE A 49 -8.86 16.36 5.91
N ASN A 50 -8.41 16.57 7.13
CA ASN A 50 -7.24 15.92 7.69
C ASN A 50 -7.60 14.55 8.22
N PHE A 51 -6.66 13.62 8.29
CA PHE A 51 -6.87 12.37 8.99
C PHE A 51 -5.60 11.82 9.64
N TYR A 52 -5.85 11.01 10.64
CA TYR A 52 -4.88 10.16 11.29
C TYR A 52 -5.37 8.71 11.18
N SER A 53 -4.48 7.82 10.77
CA SER A 53 -4.78 6.38 10.67
C SER A 53 -3.69 5.59 11.37
N LEU A 54 -4.10 4.53 12.09
CA LEU A 54 -3.21 3.58 12.77
C LEU A 54 -3.68 2.16 12.46
N THR A 55 -2.76 1.32 12.05
CA THR A 55 -3.02 -0.11 11.83
C THR A 55 -1.92 -0.94 12.48
N PHE A 56 -2.32 -1.96 13.22
CA PHE A 56 -1.43 -2.98 13.77
C PHE A 56 -1.68 -4.32 13.08
N TYR A 57 -0.61 -5.07 12.90
CA TYR A 57 -0.62 -6.43 12.38
C TYR A 57 0.08 -7.36 13.37
N ASP A 58 -0.56 -8.46 13.71
CA ASP A 58 0.05 -9.59 14.46
C ASP A 58 0.57 -10.58 13.44
N LEU A 59 1.89 -10.62 13.26
CA LEU A 59 2.53 -11.43 12.22
C LEU A 59 2.49 -12.93 12.55
N ASP A 60 2.34 -13.27 13.82
CA ASP A 60 2.30 -14.66 14.26
C ASP A 60 0.89 -15.25 14.21
N LYS A 61 -0.15 -14.40 14.33
CA LYS A 61 -1.55 -14.82 14.22
C LYS A 61 -2.17 -14.56 12.84
N GLY A 62 -1.56 -13.70 12.02
CA GLY A 62 -2.14 -13.29 10.74
C GLY A 62 -3.39 -12.41 10.92
N GLU A 63 -3.45 -11.63 12.00
CA GLU A 63 -4.55 -10.71 12.31
C GLU A 63 -4.13 -9.26 12.11
N TYR A 64 -5.11 -8.38 11.92
CA TYR A 64 -4.86 -6.93 11.93
C TYR A 64 -5.99 -6.16 12.60
N GLY A 65 -5.69 -4.93 13.01
CA GLY A 65 -6.64 -3.98 13.51
C GLY A 65 -6.35 -2.59 12.95
N THR A 66 -7.34 -1.92 12.45
CA THR A 66 -7.21 -0.58 11.82
C THR A 66 -8.17 0.41 12.43
N PHE A 67 -7.69 1.65 12.55
CA PHE A 67 -8.42 2.81 13.07
C PHE A 67 -8.13 4.01 12.19
N THR A 68 -9.14 4.84 11.90
CA THR A 68 -8.94 6.14 11.26
C THR A 68 -9.90 7.17 11.85
N LYS A 69 -9.36 8.34 12.11
CA LYS A 69 -10.11 9.52 12.56
C LYS A 69 -9.96 10.63 11.53
N TYR A 70 -11.07 11.24 11.17
CA TYR A 70 -11.14 12.38 10.25
C TYR A 70 -11.48 13.65 11.01
N ASP A 71 -10.89 14.78 10.62
CA ASP A 71 -11.20 16.09 11.20
C ASP A 71 -10.97 17.22 10.18
N VAL A 72 -11.72 18.30 10.33
CA VAL A 72 -11.55 19.51 9.53
C VAL A 72 -10.81 20.54 10.35
N GLY A 73 -9.51 20.70 10.14
CA GLY A 73 -8.72 21.82 10.65
C GLY A 73 -8.02 21.64 12.01
N ARG A 74 -8.06 20.45 12.64
CA ARG A 74 -7.46 20.24 13.96
C ARG A 74 -6.11 19.54 14.00
N MET A 75 -5.58 19.18 12.85
CA MET A 75 -4.23 18.60 12.82
C MET A 75 -3.19 19.70 12.94
N ASN A 76 -2.25 19.56 13.88
CA ASN A 76 -1.03 20.35 13.89
C ASN A 76 0.03 19.68 13.02
N ALA A 77 0.67 20.47 12.18
CA ALA A 77 1.82 20.09 11.39
C ALA A 77 2.73 21.33 11.30
N SER A 78 3.59 21.51 12.29
CA SER A 78 4.48 22.66 12.40
C SER A 78 5.46 22.73 11.23
N ALA A 79 5.79 23.92 10.79
CA ALA A 79 6.84 24.16 9.81
C ALA A 79 8.23 24.09 10.47
N GLY A 80 9.21 23.61 9.71
CA GLY A 80 10.61 23.66 10.09
C GLY A 80 11.17 22.42 10.77
N TYR A 81 10.35 21.55 11.31
CA TYR A 81 10.72 20.25 11.87
C TYR A 81 9.49 19.36 12.03
N LEU A 82 9.68 18.08 12.28
CA LEU A 82 8.59 17.16 12.50
C LEU A 82 7.92 17.40 13.84
N ASP A 83 6.69 17.87 13.80
CA ASP A 83 5.84 18.10 14.97
C ASP A 83 4.37 17.91 14.55
N LEU A 84 3.94 16.66 14.57
CA LEU A 84 2.60 16.27 14.18
C LEU A 84 1.76 15.97 15.42
N SER A 85 0.56 16.52 15.49
CA SER A 85 -0.42 16.10 16.47
C SER A 85 -1.83 16.08 15.91
N PHE A 86 -2.63 15.14 16.37
CA PHE A 86 -4.01 14.95 15.96
C PHE A 86 -4.89 14.58 17.17
N PRO A 87 -6.09 15.19 17.35
CA PRO A 87 -6.95 14.91 18.49
C PRO A 87 -7.71 13.59 18.31
N VAL A 88 -7.53 12.68 19.26
CA VAL A 88 -8.26 11.40 19.35
C VAL A 88 -8.86 11.29 20.76
N ASP A 89 -10.19 11.27 20.85
CA ASP A 89 -10.97 11.03 22.09
C ASP A 89 -10.50 11.87 23.30
N GLY A 90 -10.21 13.15 23.05
CA GLY A 90 -9.80 14.13 24.10
C GLY A 90 -8.31 14.11 24.45
N GLN A 91 -7.52 13.30 23.77
CA GLN A 91 -6.07 13.28 23.87
C GLN A 91 -5.45 13.57 22.50
N ASN A 92 -4.18 13.94 22.46
CA ASN A 92 -3.46 14.08 21.20
C ASN A 92 -2.58 12.86 20.97
N VAL A 93 -2.72 12.25 19.79
CA VAL A 93 -1.68 11.41 19.22
C VAL A 93 -0.59 12.31 18.66
N VAL A 94 0.65 11.89 18.77
CA VAL A 94 1.80 12.72 18.35
C VAL A 94 2.85 11.87 17.63
N TRP A 95 3.54 12.53 16.71
CA TRP A 95 4.81 12.09 16.14
C TRP A 95 5.69 13.33 15.97
N THR A 96 6.71 13.42 16.81
CA THR A 96 7.53 14.63 16.93
C THR A 96 9.01 14.33 16.94
N THR A 97 9.83 15.27 16.49
CA THR A 97 11.28 15.22 16.73
C THR A 97 11.56 15.32 18.22
N ALA A 98 12.45 14.49 18.73
CA ALA A 98 12.86 14.51 20.13
C ALA A 98 13.65 15.78 20.47
N LEU A 99 13.54 16.20 21.72
CA LEU A 99 14.29 17.35 22.26
C LEU A 99 15.32 16.86 23.30
N ASP A 100 16.47 17.54 23.34
CA ASP A 100 17.43 17.35 24.40
C ASP A 100 16.97 18.02 25.71
N GLN A 101 17.75 17.89 26.78
CA GLN A 101 17.45 18.47 28.10
C GLN A 101 17.40 20.01 28.10
N ASN A 102 17.90 20.69 27.06
CA ASN A 102 17.89 22.11 26.88
C ASN A 102 16.77 22.61 25.93
N GLY A 103 15.99 21.67 25.38
CA GLY A 103 14.91 21.94 24.43
C GLY A 103 15.38 22.10 22.98
N TYR A 104 16.60 21.69 22.64
CA TYR A 104 17.08 21.67 21.26
C TYR A 104 16.66 20.36 20.57
N LEU A 105 16.35 20.47 19.28
CA LEU A 105 16.00 19.31 18.44
C LEU A 105 17.19 18.34 18.35
N ILE A 106 16.91 17.04 18.58
CA ILE A 106 17.84 15.96 18.32
C ILE A 106 17.57 15.47 16.89
N PRO A 107 18.44 15.73 15.92
CA PRO A 107 18.23 15.34 14.53
C PRO A 107 17.99 13.82 14.40
N TYR A 108 17.02 13.46 13.57
CA TYR A 108 16.70 12.05 13.28
C TYR A 108 16.38 11.21 14.55
N SER A 109 15.83 11.83 15.55
CA SER A 109 15.33 11.16 16.75
C SER A 109 13.89 11.58 16.97
N TYR A 110 13.01 10.62 17.11
CA TYR A 110 11.57 10.87 17.13
C TYR A 110 10.93 10.22 18.34
N HIS A 111 9.87 10.86 18.80
CA HIS A 111 8.94 10.30 19.78
C HIS A 111 7.58 10.13 19.14
N VAL A 112 6.97 8.94 19.31
CA VAL A 112 5.61 8.65 18.88
C VAL A 112 4.75 8.23 20.07
N ASN A 113 3.54 8.78 20.13
CA ASN A 113 2.50 8.34 21.04
C ASN A 113 1.20 8.20 20.23
N LEU A 114 0.89 6.98 19.85
CA LEU A 114 -0.19 6.63 18.94
C LEU A 114 -1.26 5.85 19.70
N MET A 115 -2.53 6.12 19.39
CA MET A 115 -3.65 5.38 19.97
C MET A 115 -4.86 5.32 19.05
N GLY A 116 -5.74 4.38 19.32
CA GLY A 116 -7.02 4.22 18.64
C GLY A 116 -7.83 3.07 19.20
N VAL A 117 -8.97 2.81 18.57
CA VAL A 117 -9.77 1.61 18.82
C VAL A 117 -10.01 0.95 17.47
N ASP A 118 -9.55 -0.28 17.30
CA ASP A 118 -9.63 -0.96 16.01
C ASP A 118 -11.09 -1.30 15.61
N HIS A 119 -11.25 -1.76 14.38
CA HIS A 119 -12.56 -2.14 13.82
C HIS A 119 -13.23 -3.32 14.56
N ASN A 120 -12.53 -4.01 15.46
CA ASN A 120 -13.06 -5.04 16.35
C ASN A 120 -13.32 -4.54 17.78
N GLY A 121 -13.13 -3.24 18.04
CA GLY A 121 -13.34 -2.63 19.36
C GLY A 121 -12.16 -2.80 20.32
N ARG A 122 -11.00 -3.29 19.88
CA ARG A 122 -9.81 -3.46 20.72
C ARG A 122 -9.05 -2.13 20.80
N LYS A 123 -8.65 -1.74 22.01
CA LYS A 123 -7.79 -0.57 22.20
C LYS A 123 -6.41 -0.85 21.62
N MET A 124 -5.83 0.15 20.99
CA MET A 124 -4.52 0.14 20.37
C MET A 124 -3.70 1.29 20.93
N SER A 125 -2.44 1.05 21.28
CA SER A 125 -1.48 2.12 21.54
C SER A 125 -0.04 1.67 21.25
N LEU A 126 0.77 2.61 20.79
CA LEU A 126 2.22 2.47 20.66
C LEU A 126 2.86 3.77 21.17
N ILE A 127 3.63 3.65 22.24
CA ILE A 127 4.49 4.72 22.76
C ILE A 127 5.92 4.27 22.53
N SER A 128 6.66 4.98 21.70
CA SER A 128 8.00 4.56 21.30
C SER A 128 8.89 5.74 20.96
N ASP A 129 10.16 5.61 21.28
CA ASP A 129 11.21 6.36 20.60
C ASP A 129 11.54 5.65 19.28
N ALA A 130 11.90 6.43 18.26
CA ALA A 130 12.23 5.94 16.94
C ALA A 130 13.40 6.74 16.34
N TRP A 131 14.31 6.05 15.64
CA TRP A 131 15.43 6.69 14.96
C TRP A 131 15.87 5.85 13.75
N PRO A 132 16.24 6.48 12.61
CA PRO A 132 16.76 5.78 11.46
C PRO A 132 18.25 5.50 11.58
N LEU A 133 18.71 4.42 10.96
CA LEU A 133 20.14 4.14 10.74
C LEU A 133 20.61 4.65 9.37
N ASN A 134 19.70 4.84 8.43
CA ASN A 134 20.00 5.28 7.07
C ASN A 134 19.58 6.74 6.85
N PRO A 135 20.27 7.46 5.96
CA PRO A 135 19.89 8.83 5.62
C PRO A 135 18.56 8.86 4.84
N PRO A 136 17.88 10.01 4.79
CA PRO A 136 16.76 10.20 3.88
C PRO A 136 17.18 10.03 2.42
N VAL A 137 16.33 9.37 1.63
CA VAL A 137 16.58 9.06 0.22
C VAL A 137 15.43 9.63 -0.61
N ALA A 138 15.75 10.46 -1.59
CA ALA A 138 14.77 10.93 -2.55
C ALA A 138 14.25 9.77 -3.41
N VAL A 139 12.93 9.64 -3.57
CA VAL A 139 12.35 8.61 -4.43
C VAL A 139 12.83 8.82 -5.86
N GLY A 140 13.29 7.72 -6.50
CA GLY A 140 13.93 7.75 -7.81
C GLY A 140 15.38 8.20 -7.79
N ALA A 141 15.99 8.35 -6.59
CA ALA A 141 17.39 8.74 -6.41
C ALA A 141 17.79 9.89 -7.33
N ASP A 142 18.96 9.84 -7.95
CA ASP A 142 19.48 10.88 -8.85
C ASP A 142 18.67 11.06 -10.15
N THR A 143 17.89 10.05 -10.54
CA THR A 143 17.11 10.11 -11.78
C THR A 143 15.91 11.04 -11.67
N TYR A 144 15.18 10.98 -10.56
CA TYR A 144 14.00 11.79 -10.32
C TYR A 144 14.17 12.80 -9.20
N ASN A 145 15.12 12.56 -8.31
CA ASN A 145 15.44 13.43 -7.17
C ASN A 145 14.19 13.82 -6.36
N GLY A 146 13.36 12.82 -6.08
CA GLY A 146 12.11 12.98 -5.34
C GLY A 146 10.93 13.54 -6.12
N LYS A 147 11.15 14.07 -7.32
CA LYS A 147 10.08 14.61 -8.17
C LYS A 147 9.39 13.47 -8.90
N ILE A 148 8.27 13.05 -8.35
CA ILE A 148 7.47 11.97 -8.90
C ILE A 148 6.10 12.47 -9.32
N THR A 149 5.48 11.76 -10.25
CA THR A 149 4.07 11.97 -10.60
C THR A 149 3.22 11.05 -9.74
N VAL A 150 2.50 11.61 -8.78
CA VAL A 150 1.54 10.89 -7.96
C VAL A 150 0.14 11.38 -8.33
N LEU A 151 -0.77 10.46 -8.60
CA LEU A 151 -2.16 10.79 -8.91
C LEU A 151 -2.30 11.87 -10.02
N LYS A 152 -1.48 11.77 -11.07
CA LYS A 152 -1.37 12.75 -12.17
C LYS A 152 -0.80 14.12 -11.78
N GLN A 153 -0.29 14.29 -10.56
CA GLN A 153 0.37 15.53 -10.15
C GLN A 153 1.86 15.48 -10.46
N PRO A 154 2.34 16.26 -11.44
CA PRO A 154 3.73 16.15 -11.93
C PRO A 154 4.78 16.71 -10.98
N ASN A 155 4.36 17.50 -10.01
CA ASN A 155 5.26 18.21 -9.09
C ASN A 155 5.23 17.65 -7.66
N THR A 156 4.72 16.45 -7.48
CA THR A 156 4.76 15.78 -6.19
C THR A 156 6.22 15.48 -5.83
N PHE A 157 6.59 15.77 -4.60
CA PHE A 157 7.88 15.42 -4.07
C PHE A 157 7.73 14.31 -3.04
N SER A 158 8.61 13.30 -3.08
CA SER A 158 8.63 12.20 -2.12
C SER A 158 10.06 11.82 -1.75
N TYR A 159 10.24 11.53 -0.47
CA TYR A 159 11.43 10.86 0.05
C TYR A 159 11.03 9.75 1.01
N PHE A 160 11.90 8.78 1.18
CA PHE A 160 11.77 7.76 2.21
C PHE A 160 13.05 7.67 3.03
N GLN A 161 12.94 7.10 4.23
CA GLN A 161 14.07 6.87 5.12
C GLN A 161 13.91 5.51 5.77
N THR A 162 14.87 4.64 5.58
CA THR A 162 14.85 3.26 6.04
C THR A 162 15.73 3.00 7.24
N GLY A 163 15.75 1.75 7.71
CA GLY A 163 16.54 1.36 8.86
C GLY A 163 15.99 1.87 10.19
N MET A 164 14.68 2.16 10.25
CA MET A 164 14.05 2.66 11.48
C MET A 164 14.19 1.67 12.61
N GLN A 165 14.68 2.18 13.74
CA GLN A 165 14.76 1.49 15.01
C GLN A 165 13.66 1.96 15.93
N PHE A 166 13.13 1.07 16.77
CA PHE A 166 12.07 1.38 17.73
C PHE A 166 12.39 0.80 19.09
N ASN A 167 12.04 1.56 20.14
CA ASN A 167 12.11 1.11 21.52
C ASN A 167 10.95 1.72 22.31
N GLY A 168 10.00 0.89 22.74
CA GLY A 168 8.79 1.41 23.36
C GLY A 168 7.91 0.35 23.99
N VAL A 169 6.62 0.66 24.09
CA VAL A 169 5.57 -0.23 24.61
C VAL A 169 4.44 -0.28 23.57
N LEU A 170 4.03 -1.50 23.21
CA LEU A 170 2.86 -1.75 22.37
C LEU A 170 1.76 -2.37 23.23
N SER A 171 0.53 -1.84 23.09
CA SER A 171 -0.65 -2.45 23.68
C SER A 171 -1.73 -2.61 22.60
N TRP A 172 -2.33 -3.81 22.51
CA TRP A 172 -3.40 -4.10 21.59
C TRP A 172 -4.35 -5.18 22.14
N GLY A 173 -5.58 -4.77 22.48
CA GLY A 173 -6.50 -5.62 23.24
C GLY A 173 -5.95 -5.99 24.59
N ASP A 174 -5.79 -7.29 24.86
CA ASP A 174 -5.22 -7.83 26.10
C ASP A 174 -3.68 -7.96 26.09
N PHE A 175 -3.05 -7.69 24.95
CA PHE A 175 -1.59 -7.71 24.84
C PHE A 175 -1.02 -6.35 25.25
N SER A 176 0.00 -6.36 26.12
CA SER A 176 0.75 -5.13 26.44
C SER A 176 2.12 -5.52 26.99
N GLU A 177 3.18 -5.13 26.28
CA GLU A 177 4.55 -5.34 26.75
C GLU A 177 5.55 -4.36 26.09
N PRO A 178 6.78 -4.24 26.64
CA PRO A 178 7.88 -3.58 25.98
C PRO A 178 8.21 -4.25 24.64
N VAL A 179 8.44 -3.42 23.62
CA VAL A 179 8.82 -3.87 22.27
C VAL A 179 10.12 -3.23 21.82
N LYS A 180 10.79 -3.88 20.90
CA LYS A 180 11.89 -3.33 20.09
C LYS A 180 11.59 -3.53 18.60
N GLY A 181 12.17 -2.71 17.75
CA GLY A 181 12.07 -2.87 16.29
C GLY A 181 13.36 -2.47 15.61
N SER A 182 13.64 -3.07 14.48
CA SER A 182 14.88 -2.82 13.72
C SER A 182 14.67 -2.70 12.20
N LEU A 183 13.46 -2.84 11.75
CA LEU A 183 13.08 -2.70 10.34
C LEU A 183 11.87 -1.80 10.26
N GLY A 184 11.95 -0.79 9.44
CA GLY A 184 10.87 0.14 9.21
C GLY A 184 11.32 1.30 8.33
N HIS A 185 10.36 2.13 7.96
CA HIS A 185 10.66 3.30 7.16
C HIS A 185 9.72 4.46 7.45
N ILE A 186 10.19 5.64 7.11
CA ILE A 186 9.39 6.84 6.94
C ILE A 186 9.17 7.02 5.43
N ASP A 187 7.94 7.30 5.00
CA ASP A 187 7.64 7.83 3.69
C ASP A 187 6.95 9.18 3.85
N ARG A 188 7.36 10.13 3.03
CA ARG A 188 6.93 11.51 3.06
C ARG A 188 6.57 11.97 1.66
N GLN A 189 5.32 12.41 1.48
CA GLN A 189 4.85 12.92 0.20
C GLN A 189 4.30 14.34 0.36
N MET A 190 4.65 15.22 -0.57
CA MET A 190 4.30 16.63 -0.60
C MET A 190 3.64 16.95 -1.93
N PHE A 191 2.43 17.50 -1.86
CA PHE A 191 1.62 17.79 -3.03
C PHE A 191 1.43 19.30 -3.16
N PRO A 192 2.23 19.97 -4.00
CA PRO A 192 2.23 21.42 -4.11
C PRO A 192 0.96 21.99 -4.74
N GLU A 193 0.30 21.21 -5.60
CA GLU A 193 -0.86 21.68 -6.33
C GLU A 193 -1.77 20.52 -6.73
N PHE A 194 -3.02 20.55 -6.23
CA PHE A 194 -4.10 19.69 -6.72
C PHE A 194 -5.07 20.41 -7.65
N SER A 195 -4.90 21.71 -7.85
CA SER A 195 -5.79 22.54 -8.64
C SER A 195 -5.90 22.14 -10.12
N GLY A 196 -4.91 21.41 -10.65
CA GLY A 196 -4.94 20.85 -12.00
C GLY A 196 -5.77 19.59 -12.14
N VAL A 197 -6.08 18.91 -11.05
CA VAL A 197 -7.05 17.82 -11.06
C VAL A 197 -8.42 18.42 -11.02
N ASN A 198 -9.00 18.54 -12.20
CA ASN A 198 -10.35 19.06 -12.33
C ASN A 198 -11.27 18.25 -11.42
N SER A 199 -11.73 18.86 -10.32
CA SER A 199 -12.54 18.18 -9.30
C SER A 199 -13.83 17.57 -9.86
N ARG A 200 -14.23 18.00 -11.06
CA ARG A 200 -15.37 17.42 -11.79
C ARG A 200 -15.00 16.17 -12.61
N SER A 201 -13.75 16.03 -13.01
CA SER A 201 -13.25 14.83 -13.71
C SER A 201 -12.51 13.89 -12.79
N TRP A 202 -12.23 14.34 -11.56
CA TRP A 202 -11.56 13.51 -10.58
C TRP A 202 -12.56 12.58 -9.91
N ASP A 203 -12.62 11.39 -10.39
CA ASP A 203 -13.12 10.27 -9.61
C ASP A 203 -11.90 9.60 -8.96
N ALA A 204 -11.82 9.64 -7.63
CA ALA A 204 -10.76 8.95 -6.89
C ALA A 204 -10.56 7.51 -7.35
N ARG A 205 -11.59 6.94 -7.95
CA ARG A 205 -11.63 5.60 -8.55
C ARG A 205 -10.96 5.49 -9.91
N ASP A 206 -10.55 6.61 -10.52
CA ASP A 206 -9.91 6.62 -11.83
C ASP A 206 -8.39 6.47 -11.77
N LEU A 207 -7.83 6.66 -10.58
CA LEU A 207 -6.41 6.58 -10.32
C LEU A 207 -6.10 5.38 -9.44
N SER A 208 -4.97 4.76 -9.69
CA SER A 208 -4.47 3.67 -8.85
C SER A 208 -2.96 3.70 -8.76
N HIS A 209 -2.46 3.25 -7.63
CA HIS A 209 -1.04 3.00 -7.44
C HIS A 209 -0.82 1.76 -6.58
N GLU A 210 0.34 1.19 -6.74
CA GLU A 210 0.89 0.17 -5.86
C GLU A 210 2.24 0.66 -5.37
N TRP A 211 2.50 0.45 -4.08
CA TRP A 211 3.76 0.78 -3.43
C TRP A 211 4.28 -0.41 -2.64
N ARG A 212 5.57 -0.51 -2.53
CA ARG A 212 6.25 -1.61 -1.83
C ARG A 212 7.46 -1.09 -1.12
N THR A 213 7.62 -1.47 0.14
CA THR A 213 8.85 -1.25 0.89
C THR A 213 9.34 -2.59 1.40
N TYR A 214 10.53 -2.99 1.00
CA TYR A 214 11.11 -4.29 1.26
C TYR A 214 12.47 -4.16 1.92
N PHE A 215 12.71 -5.00 2.91
CA PHE A 215 13.95 -5.13 3.64
C PHE A 215 14.51 -6.53 3.42
N LEU A 216 15.63 -6.63 2.72
CA LEU A 216 16.26 -7.88 2.38
C LEU A 216 17.33 -8.22 3.42
N ASP A 217 17.53 -9.51 3.72
CA ASP A 217 18.51 -9.99 4.71
C ASP A 217 19.99 -9.80 4.27
N ASN A 218 20.22 -9.40 3.03
CA ASN A 218 21.52 -8.98 2.51
C ASN A 218 21.84 -7.49 2.74
N GLY A 219 20.95 -6.76 3.44
CA GLY A 219 21.11 -5.33 3.79
C GLY A 219 20.67 -4.36 2.70
N MET A 220 19.98 -4.82 1.66
CA MET A 220 19.36 -3.94 0.66
C MET A 220 17.96 -3.55 1.11
N ASP A 221 17.67 -2.26 1.11
CA ASP A 221 16.32 -1.71 1.22
C ASP A 221 15.81 -1.36 -0.18
N PHE A 222 14.53 -1.64 -0.40
CA PHE A 222 13.91 -1.56 -1.71
C PHE A 222 12.56 -0.86 -1.59
N SER A 223 12.42 0.29 -2.24
CA SER A 223 11.14 0.99 -2.37
C SER A 223 10.74 0.99 -3.84
N SER A 224 9.59 0.41 -4.17
CA SER A 224 9.13 0.38 -5.55
C SER A 224 7.68 0.79 -5.68
N TRP A 225 7.36 1.34 -6.83
CA TRP A 225 6.02 1.83 -7.12
C TRP A 225 5.66 1.62 -8.58
N ARG A 226 4.36 1.53 -8.82
CA ARG A 226 3.76 1.72 -10.14
C ARG A 226 2.47 2.49 -10.00
N GLN A 227 2.20 3.35 -10.96
CA GLN A 227 1.00 4.16 -11.01
C GLN A 227 0.36 4.05 -12.39
N PHE A 228 -0.95 4.02 -12.41
CA PHE A 228 -1.70 3.89 -13.64
C PHE A 228 -3.06 4.58 -13.56
N ASP A 229 -3.54 5.00 -14.73
CA ASP A 229 -4.85 5.58 -14.92
C ASP A 229 -5.87 4.47 -15.15
N ARG A 230 -6.89 4.39 -14.32
CA ARG A 230 -7.94 3.38 -14.43
C ARG A 230 -8.86 3.61 -15.64
N MET A 231 -8.97 4.84 -16.12
CA MET A 231 -9.83 5.20 -17.26
C MET A 231 -9.11 5.03 -18.59
N ASP A 232 -7.81 5.22 -18.64
CA ASP A 232 -7.03 5.04 -19.86
C ASP A 232 -6.49 3.61 -19.95
N LYS A 233 -7.26 2.74 -20.59
CA LYS A 233 -6.89 1.34 -20.83
C LYS A 233 -5.62 1.18 -21.67
N ASN A 234 -5.18 2.23 -22.37
CA ASN A 234 -3.98 2.23 -23.17
C ASN A 234 -2.81 2.95 -22.47
N SER A 235 -3.05 3.59 -21.32
CA SER A 235 -1.95 4.18 -20.57
C SER A 235 -1.05 3.05 -20.07
N GLU A 236 0.15 3.03 -20.60
CA GLU A 236 1.24 2.35 -19.92
C GLU A 236 1.42 3.00 -18.55
N TYR A 237 2.09 2.31 -17.64
CA TYR A 237 2.43 2.86 -16.34
C TYR A 237 3.08 4.23 -16.55
N SER A 238 2.36 5.29 -16.21
CA SER A 238 2.84 6.66 -16.45
C SER A 238 4.10 6.95 -15.65
N TYR A 239 4.33 6.16 -14.58
CA TYR A 239 5.48 6.25 -13.71
C TYR A 239 5.63 4.96 -12.91
N GLY A 240 6.81 4.37 -12.92
CA GLY A 240 7.10 3.15 -12.18
C GLY A 240 8.60 2.92 -12.03
N GLY A 241 8.98 1.97 -11.18
CA GLY A 241 10.34 1.59 -10.92
C GLY A 241 10.62 1.31 -9.44
N ALA A 242 11.90 1.29 -9.08
CA ALA A 242 12.34 1.14 -7.71
C ALA A 242 13.47 2.10 -7.37
N THR A 243 13.53 2.50 -6.12
CA THR A 243 14.72 3.08 -5.51
C THR A 243 15.28 2.04 -4.55
N ILE A 244 16.49 1.63 -4.77
CA ILE A 244 17.19 0.72 -3.88
C ILE A 244 18.24 1.49 -3.09
N TYR A 245 18.44 1.07 -1.86
CA TYR A 245 19.47 1.63 -0.97
C TYR A 245 20.30 0.50 -0.36
N THR A 246 21.60 0.66 -0.39
CA THR A 246 22.52 -0.15 0.40
C THR A 246 23.49 0.77 1.15
N PRO A 247 23.93 0.43 2.37
CA PRO A 247 24.91 1.25 3.09
C PRO A 247 26.26 1.44 2.34
N ALA A 248 26.61 0.50 1.48
CA ALA A 248 27.88 0.52 0.73
C ALA A 248 27.82 1.42 -0.52
N GLU A 249 26.70 1.43 -1.24
CA GLU A 249 26.58 2.12 -2.53
C GLU A 249 25.68 3.36 -2.48
N GLY A 250 24.90 3.51 -1.37
CA GLY A 250 23.87 4.55 -1.28
C GLY A 250 22.63 4.20 -2.09
N ALA A 251 21.90 5.25 -2.50
CA ALA A 251 20.65 5.11 -3.24
C ALA A 251 20.88 5.12 -4.75
N ARG A 252 20.11 4.29 -5.48
CA ARG A 252 20.02 4.36 -6.95
C ARG A 252 18.62 4.01 -7.44
N TYR A 253 18.27 4.53 -8.62
CA TYR A 253 17.04 4.20 -9.31
C TYR A 253 17.20 2.99 -10.22
N VAL A 254 16.15 2.17 -10.31
CA VAL A 254 16.04 1.00 -11.19
C VAL A 254 14.71 1.08 -11.93
N GLY A 255 14.76 1.25 -13.24
CA GLY A 255 13.57 1.48 -14.08
C GLY A 255 12.98 0.23 -14.72
N ASP A 256 13.72 -0.89 -14.77
CA ASP A 256 13.33 -2.12 -15.45
C ASP A 256 12.61 -3.14 -14.54
N ILE A 257 11.87 -2.64 -13.55
CA ILE A 257 11.09 -3.50 -12.66
C ILE A 257 9.85 -4.02 -13.39
N VAL A 258 9.73 -5.33 -13.46
CA VAL A 258 8.55 -6.03 -13.97
C VAL A 258 7.72 -6.51 -12.79
N TYR A 259 6.42 -6.20 -12.81
CA TYR A 259 5.44 -6.54 -11.77
C TYR A 259 4.46 -7.58 -12.28
N GLU A 260 4.28 -8.64 -11.53
CA GLU A 260 3.34 -9.71 -11.83
C GLU A 260 2.51 -10.08 -10.59
N ASN A 261 1.18 -9.98 -10.68
CA ASN A 261 0.29 -10.50 -9.65
C ASN A 261 0.03 -12.00 -9.93
N LEU A 262 0.51 -12.87 -9.05
CA LEU A 262 0.42 -14.33 -9.22
C LEU A 262 -0.92 -14.90 -8.78
N SER A 263 -1.57 -14.28 -7.81
CA SER A 263 -2.89 -14.70 -7.31
C SER A 263 -3.61 -13.52 -6.64
N TYR A 264 -4.92 -13.69 -6.45
CA TYR A 264 -5.79 -12.73 -5.79
C TYR A 264 -6.59 -13.41 -4.68
N VAL A 265 -6.87 -12.66 -3.62
CA VAL A 265 -7.89 -12.98 -2.63
C VAL A 265 -9.18 -12.31 -3.03
N ARG A 266 -10.25 -13.09 -3.11
CA ARG A 266 -11.60 -12.61 -3.30
C ARG A 266 -12.28 -12.47 -1.93
N THR A 267 -12.83 -11.32 -1.62
CA THR A 267 -13.58 -11.10 -0.39
C THR A 267 -14.91 -10.42 -0.66
N GLU A 268 -15.94 -10.84 0.05
CA GLU A 268 -17.25 -10.22 0.08
C GLU A 268 -17.52 -9.65 1.48
N ASN A 269 -18.25 -8.54 1.54
CA ASN A 269 -18.62 -7.93 2.83
C ASN A 269 -17.44 -7.72 3.77
N HIS A 270 -16.34 -7.18 3.24
CA HIS A 270 -15.16 -6.89 4.03
C HIS A 270 -15.54 -6.11 5.31
N PRO A 271 -15.03 -6.47 6.50
CA PRO A 271 -15.41 -5.84 7.77
C PRO A 271 -15.05 -4.37 7.84
N VAL A 272 -13.93 -3.99 7.22
CA VAL A 272 -13.50 -2.60 7.12
C VAL A 272 -14.12 -1.97 5.89
N LYS A 273 -14.67 -0.76 6.07
CA LYS A 273 -15.28 0.02 4.98
C LYS A 273 -14.52 1.33 4.81
N PRO A 274 -14.14 1.69 3.59
CA PRO A 274 -13.63 3.02 3.31
C PRO A 274 -14.74 4.07 3.52
N LEU A 275 -14.36 5.32 3.74
CA LEU A 275 -15.30 6.43 3.87
C LEU A 275 -16.13 6.60 2.59
N MET A 276 -15.46 6.53 1.43
CA MET A 276 -16.10 6.45 0.13
C MET A 276 -16.30 4.98 -0.25
N PRO A 277 -17.54 4.51 -0.39
CA PRO A 277 -17.79 3.09 -0.62
C PRO A 277 -17.19 2.61 -1.93
N ALA A 278 -16.66 1.39 -1.90
CA ALA A 278 -16.23 0.68 -3.08
C ALA A 278 -17.34 0.53 -4.12
N ARG A 279 -17.00 0.55 -5.40
CA ARG A 279 -17.97 0.32 -6.50
C ARG A 279 -18.54 -1.09 -6.47
N SER A 280 -17.78 -2.05 -5.98
CA SER A 280 -18.17 -3.46 -5.92
C SER A 280 -18.29 -3.93 -4.47
N LYS A 281 -19.27 -4.81 -4.23
CA LYS A 281 -19.35 -5.55 -2.96
C LYS A 281 -18.29 -6.65 -2.85
N VAL A 282 -17.79 -7.11 -3.98
CA VAL A 282 -16.73 -8.10 -4.09
C VAL A 282 -15.45 -7.35 -4.38
N LEU A 283 -14.45 -7.54 -3.54
CA LEU A 283 -13.14 -6.94 -3.68
C LEU A 283 -12.13 -8.03 -4.00
N TYR A 284 -11.16 -7.69 -4.84
CA TYR A 284 -10.04 -8.54 -5.20
C TYR A 284 -8.74 -7.85 -4.82
N PHE A 285 -7.94 -8.51 -4.00
CA PHE A 285 -6.64 -8.01 -3.57
C PHE A 285 -5.54 -8.92 -4.09
N PRO A 286 -4.41 -8.37 -4.57
CA PRO A 286 -3.23 -9.16 -4.86
C PRO A 286 -2.83 -9.96 -3.62
N ASN A 287 -2.65 -11.26 -3.79
CA ASN A 287 -2.24 -12.14 -2.69
C ASN A 287 -0.76 -12.48 -2.78
N ARG A 288 -0.33 -13.03 -3.90
CA ARG A 288 1.09 -13.26 -4.18
C ARG A 288 1.48 -12.46 -5.40
N HIS A 289 2.65 -11.87 -5.35
CA HIS A 289 3.17 -11.13 -6.48
C HIS A 289 4.66 -11.38 -6.65
N ARG A 290 5.13 -11.13 -7.86
CA ARG A 290 6.53 -11.27 -8.24
C ARG A 290 7.04 -9.95 -8.77
N LEU A 291 8.29 -9.64 -8.43
CA LEU A 291 9.05 -8.57 -9.05
C LEU A 291 10.29 -9.19 -9.68
N SER A 292 10.65 -8.69 -10.84
CA SER A 292 11.92 -9.04 -11.47
C SER A 292 12.58 -7.81 -12.10
N SER A 293 13.89 -7.86 -12.23
CA SER A 293 14.69 -6.85 -12.91
C SER A 293 15.89 -7.53 -13.57
N ALA A 294 16.05 -7.29 -14.85
CA ALA A 294 17.20 -7.82 -15.59
C ALA A 294 18.51 -7.12 -15.21
N SER A 295 18.44 -5.80 -14.99
CA SER A 295 19.63 -5.00 -14.62
C SER A 295 20.17 -5.33 -13.23
N LEU A 296 19.32 -5.81 -12.33
CA LEU A 296 19.70 -6.27 -10.99
C LEU A 296 20.00 -7.76 -10.93
N ASP A 297 19.63 -8.54 -11.94
CA ASP A 297 19.51 -10.00 -11.87
C ASP A 297 18.69 -10.41 -10.63
N LEU A 298 17.50 -9.77 -10.51
CA LEU A 298 16.56 -9.94 -9.38
C LEU A 298 15.39 -10.80 -9.79
N GLN A 299 15.09 -11.80 -8.97
CA GLN A 299 13.81 -12.50 -8.94
C GLN A 299 13.29 -12.52 -7.51
N LEU A 300 12.17 -11.88 -7.26
CA LEU A 300 11.58 -11.74 -5.92
C LEU A 300 10.13 -12.18 -5.95
N GLU A 301 9.74 -13.04 -5.02
CA GLU A 301 8.35 -13.37 -4.74
C GLU A 301 7.96 -12.85 -3.37
N ALA A 302 6.82 -12.16 -3.29
CA ALA A 302 6.23 -11.66 -2.07
C ALA A 302 4.91 -12.37 -1.78
N LYS A 303 4.73 -12.77 -0.52
CA LYS A 303 3.54 -13.42 0.00
C LYS A 303 3.01 -12.66 1.21
N PRO A 304 1.71 -12.29 1.26
CA PRO A 304 1.13 -11.65 2.43
C PRO A 304 1.29 -12.48 3.70
N VAL A 305 1.58 -11.83 4.80
CA VAL A 305 1.56 -12.41 6.16
C VAL A 305 0.13 -12.29 6.72
N VAL A 306 -0.55 -11.20 6.41
CA VAL A 306 -1.96 -10.97 6.75
C VAL A 306 -2.76 -10.89 5.45
N GLU A 307 -3.86 -11.61 5.37
CA GLU A 307 -4.65 -11.73 4.16
C GLU A 307 -5.56 -10.51 3.97
N ALA A 308 -5.43 -9.85 2.80
CA ALA A 308 -6.28 -8.74 2.34
C ALA A 308 -6.59 -7.65 3.40
N PRO A 309 -5.61 -7.08 4.08
CA PRO A 309 -5.85 -6.09 5.13
C PRO A 309 -6.23 -4.74 4.52
N LEU A 310 -7.51 -4.39 4.58
CA LEU A 310 -8.02 -3.10 4.14
C LEU A 310 -7.97 -2.10 5.29
N LEU A 311 -7.35 -0.95 5.07
CA LEU A 311 -7.31 0.13 6.04
C LEU A 311 -8.63 0.92 6.01
N ALA A 312 -9.00 1.48 7.16
CA ALA A 312 -10.19 2.35 7.27
C ALA A 312 -9.95 3.74 6.65
N PHE A 313 -9.38 3.78 5.46
CA PHE A 313 -9.01 4.99 4.72
C PHE A 313 -10.20 5.66 4.04
N PRO A 314 -10.02 6.90 3.50
CA PRO A 314 -11.08 7.54 2.72
C PRO A 314 -11.51 6.74 1.49
N VAL A 315 -10.59 6.03 0.86
CA VAL A 315 -10.82 5.18 -0.32
C VAL A 315 -10.39 3.74 -0.02
N GLU A 316 -10.68 2.82 -0.93
CA GLU A 316 -10.11 1.47 -0.85
C GLU A 316 -8.60 1.55 -0.80
N TYR A 317 -8.03 1.11 0.29
CA TYR A 317 -6.59 1.14 0.53
C TYR A 317 -6.19 -0.13 1.26
N MET A 318 -5.56 -1.02 0.52
CA MET A 318 -4.97 -2.22 1.10
C MET A 318 -3.52 -1.90 1.46
N HIS A 319 -3.12 -2.27 2.66
CA HIS A 319 -1.73 -2.24 3.08
C HIS A 319 -1.47 -3.39 4.04
N GLY A 320 -0.38 -4.11 3.86
CA GLY A 320 -0.05 -5.19 4.78
C GLY A 320 1.35 -5.74 4.65
N PRO A 321 1.83 -6.40 5.70
CA PRO A 321 3.14 -7.02 5.73
C PRO A 321 3.21 -8.21 4.78
N VAL A 322 4.37 -8.37 4.14
CA VAL A 322 4.69 -9.47 3.22
C VAL A 322 5.99 -10.15 3.60
N SER A 323 6.05 -11.45 3.46
CA SER A 323 7.30 -12.21 3.50
C SER A 323 7.88 -12.32 2.10
N LEU A 324 9.21 -12.21 1.99
CA LEU A 324 9.93 -12.18 0.73
C LEU A 324 10.88 -13.37 0.62
N ASN A 325 11.03 -13.87 -0.58
CA ASN A 325 12.10 -14.79 -0.94
C ASN A 325 12.46 -14.60 -2.41
N GLY A 326 13.70 -14.92 -2.77
CA GLY A 326 14.13 -14.75 -4.14
C GLY A 326 15.61 -14.98 -4.35
N THR A 327 16.09 -14.49 -5.49
CA THR A 327 17.51 -14.45 -5.82
C THR A 327 17.92 -13.06 -6.31
N LEU A 328 19.08 -12.63 -5.91
CA LEU A 328 19.74 -11.41 -6.37
C LEU A 328 21.16 -11.79 -6.83
N GLN A 329 21.48 -11.55 -8.10
CA GLN A 329 22.77 -11.93 -8.69
C GLN A 329 23.09 -13.44 -8.45
N GLY A 330 22.05 -14.27 -8.60
CA GLY A 330 22.14 -15.72 -8.37
C GLY A 330 22.22 -16.15 -6.90
N ALA A 331 22.42 -15.24 -5.95
CA ALA A 331 22.43 -15.55 -4.51
C ALA A 331 21.01 -15.54 -3.93
N PRO A 332 20.61 -16.56 -3.15
CA PRO A 332 19.30 -16.57 -2.50
C PRO A 332 19.24 -15.54 -1.37
N PHE A 333 18.08 -14.91 -1.18
CA PHE A 333 17.77 -14.04 -0.05
C PHE A 333 16.38 -14.31 0.52
N LYS A 334 16.18 -13.83 1.73
CA LYS A 334 14.87 -13.67 2.37
C LYS A 334 14.68 -12.22 2.78
N GLY A 335 13.47 -11.87 3.13
CA GLY A 335 13.16 -10.54 3.61
C GLY A 335 11.74 -10.44 4.14
N ILE A 336 11.44 -9.25 4.57
CA ILE A 336 10.11 -8.83 5.00
C ILE A 336 9.87 -7.42 4.47
N GLY A 337 8.63 -7.01 4.37
CA GLY A 337 8.29 -5.65 3.99
C GLY A 337 6.80 -5.46 3.99
N SER A 338 6.36 -4.45 3.28
CA SER A 338 4.95 -4.13 3.08
C SER A 338 4.61 -4.00 1.61
N PHE A 339 3.35 -4.22 1.33
CA PHE A 339 2.72 -3.97 0.05
C PHE A 339 1.45 -3.16 0.26
N GLU A 340 1.31 -2.10 -0.51
CA GLU A 340 0.09 -1.29 -0.53
C GLU A 340 -0.48 -1.17 -1.94
N MET A 341 -1.80 -0.98 -1.99
CA MET A 341 -2.53 -0.79 -3.22
C MET A 341 -3.73 0.12 -2.99
N THR A 342 -3.90 1.08 -3.88
CA THR A 342 -5.04 1.98 -3.87
C THR A 342 -5.80 1.86 -5.19
N LEU A 343 -7.11 1.56 -5.09
CA LEU A 343 -8.03 1.59 -6.24
C LEU A 343 -7.48 0.87 -7.47
N HIS A 344 -7.12 -0.40 -7.31
CA HIS A 344 -6.47 -1.20 -8.35
C HIS A 344 -7.27 -1.24 -9.66
N LEU A 345 -6.60 -0.99 -10.79
CA LEU A 345 -7.13 -1.22 -12.11
C LEU A 345 -6.69 -2.60 -12.60
N TYR A 346 -7.68 -3.45 -12.86
CA TYR A 346 -7.43 -4.72 -13.53
C TYR A 346 -7.22 -4.46 -15.02
N ARG A 347 -6.00 -4.63 -15.51
CA ARG A 347 -5.69 -4.68 -16.94
C ARG A 347 -6.14 -6.03 -17.52
N ASP A 348 -6.10 -6.17 -18.85
CA ASP A 348 -6.67 -7.35 -19.54
C ASP A 348 -6.19 -8.67 -18.92
N PHE A 349 -4.90 -8.79 -18.62
CA PHE A 349 -4.33 -9.96 -17.96
C PHE A 349 -4.85 -10.15 -16.52
N GLU A 350 -4.94 -9.10 -15.75
CA GLU A 350 -5.41 -9.12 -14.36
C GLU A 350 -6.91 -9.41 -14.31
N LEU A 351 -7.70 -8.84 -15.23
CA LEU A 351 -9.12 -9.15 -15.38
C LEU A 351 -9.34 -10.63 -15.67
N ILE A 352 -8.56 -11.22 -16.53
CA ILE A 352 -8.63 -12.68 -16.83
C ILE A 352 -8.31 -13.50 -15.59
N THR A 353 -7.32 -13.10 -14.79
CA THR A 353 -6.98 -13.77 -13.53
C THR A 353 -8.12 -13.65 -12.52
N VAL A 354 -8.70 -12.46 -12.36
CA VAL A 354 -9.85 -12.23 -11.49
C VAL A 354 -11.08 -13.03 -11.94
N LEU A 355 -11.36 -13.07 -13.23
CA LEU A 355 -12.44 -13.89 -13.79
C LEU A 355 -12.22 -15.38 -13.54
N SER A 356 -11.02 -15.87 -13.75
CA SER A 356 -10.65 -17.27 -13.48
C SER A 356 -10.88 -17.62 -12.01
N ASP A 357 -10.45 -16.74 -11.12
CA ASP A 357 -10.63 -16.94 -9.68
C ASP A 357 -12.10 -16.88 -9.27
N SER A 358 -12.86 -15.93 -9.83
CA SER A 358 -14.31 -15.85 -9.59
C SER A 358 -15.04 -17.13 -10.00
N VAL A 359 -14.69 -17.71 -11.16
CA VAL A 359 -15.30 -18.95 -11.65
C VAL A 359 -14.95 -20.13 -10.74
N LYS A 360 -13.73 -20.21 -10.21
CA LYS A 360 -13.31 -21.25 -9.26
C LYS A 360 -14.06 -21.19 -7.94
N HIS A 361 -14.52 -20.01 -7.54
CA HIS A 361 -15.23 -19.79 -6.29
C HIS A 361 -16.77 -19.77 -6.44
N LEU A 362 -17.29 -20.10 -7.61
CA LEU A 362 -18.74 -20.28 -7.76
C LEU A 362 -19.22 -21.39 -6.80
N PRO A 363 -20.34 -21.16 -6.08
CA PRO A 363 -20.88 -22.19 -5.19
C PRO A 363 -21.13 -23.49 -5.94
N GLY A 364 -20.69 -24.63 -5.38
CA GLY A 364 -20.88 -25.94 -6.01
C GLY A 364 -22.36 -26.37 -6.18
N SER A 365 -23.30 -25.61 -5.58
CA SER A 365 -24.75 -25.74 -5.77
C SER A 365 -25.30 -24.85 -6.90
N ALA A 366 -24.48 -23.98 -7.51
CA ALA A 366 -24.90 -23.27 -8.71
C ALA A 366 -25.05 -24.30 -9.84
N THR A 367 -26.29 -24.74 -10.07
CA THR A 367 -26.65 -25.42 -11.29
C THR A 367 -26.43 -24.47 -12.43
N LEU A 368 -25.27 -24.57 -13.07
CA LEU A 368 -24.99 -23.82 -14.29
C LEU A 368 -26.06 -24.23 -15.33
N PRO A 369 -26.65 -23.27 -16.05
CA PRO A 369 -27.54 -23.57 -17.14
C PRO A 369 -26.88 -24.55 -18.06
N SER A 370 -27.64 -25.48 -18.62
CA SER A 370 -27.23 -26.68 -19.33
C SER A 370 -26.33 -26.52 -20.57
N LYS A 371 -25.81 -25.30 -20.83
CA LYS A 371 -24.99 -24.97 -22.00
C LYS A 371 -23.55 -24.51 -21.71
N ALA A 372 -23.19 -24.26 -20.47
CA ALA A 372 -21.81 -23.92 -20.11
C ALA A 372 -21.46 -24.49 -18.74
N SER A 373 -20.43 -25.31 -18.66
CA SER A 373 -19.84 -25.72 -17.40
C SER A 373 -18.79 -24.74 -16.93
N SER A 374 -18.51 -24.70 -15.64
CA SER A 374 -17.35 -23.92 -15.12
C SER A 374 -16.05 -24.33 -15.79
N ALA A 375 -15.94 -25.57 -16.23
CA ALA A 375 -14.79 -26.06 -16.98
C ALA A 375 -14.69 -25.40 -18.36
N ASP A 376 -15.79 -25.25 -19.10
CA ASP A 376 -15.79 -24.60 -20.42
C ASP A 376 -15.41 -23.11 -20.30
N ILE A 377 -15.90 -22.43 -19.25
CA ILE A 377 -15.53 -21.04 -18.96
C ILE A 377 -14.04 -20.93 -18.65
N LEU A 378 -13.50 -21.81 -17.82
CA LEU A 378 -12.07 -21.84 -17.51
C LEU A 378 -11.20 -22.12 -18.74
N ILE A 379 -11.66 -22.97 -19.66
CA ILE A 379 -10.98 -23.21 -20.94
C ILE A 379 -10.95 -21.93 -21.79
N SER A 380 -12.08 -21.23 -21.93
CA SER A 380 -12.15 -19.98 -22.68
C SER A 380 -11.28 -18.89 -22.05
N ILE A 381 -11.22 -18.81 -20.73
CA ILE A 381 -10.33 -17.91 -19.98
C ILE A 381 -8.85 -18.25 -20.25
N SER A 382 -8.50 -19.55 -20.23
CA SER A 382 -7.13 -20.02 -20.52
C SER A 382 -6.69 -19.66 -21.93
N GLN A 383 -7.56 -19.87 -22.92
CA GLN A 383 -7.30 -19.50 -24.32
C GLN A 383 -7.10 -18.00 -24.52
N ALA A 384 -7.92 -17.16 -23.86
CA ALA A 384 -7.75 -15.72 -23.91
C ALA A 384 -6.42 -15.29 -23.27
N ARG A 385 -6.02 -15.94 -22.19
CA ARG A 385 -4.74 -15.69 -21.52
C ARG A 385 -3.55 -16.08 -22.38
N GLU A 386 -3.56 -17.28 -22.97
CA GLU A 386 -2.50 -17.76 -23.86
C GLU A 386 -2.33 -16.83 -25.08
N ALA A 387 -3.43 -16.31 -25.62
CA ALA A 387 -3.39 -15.34 -26.71
C ALA A 387 -2.76 -14.02 -26.29
N LEU A 388 -3.06 -13.50 -25.08
CA LEU A 388 -2.41 -12.30 -24.54
C LEU A 388 -0.93 -12.53 -24.29
N ASP A 389 -0.56 -13.67 -23.68
CA ASP A 389 0.83 -14.02 -23.39
C ASP A 389 1.69 -14.12 -24.66
N SER A 390 1.06 -14.55 -25.78
CA SER A 390 1.70 -14.61 -27.10
C SER A 390 1.70 -13.28 -27.86
N GLY A 391 1.09 -12.23 -27.29
CA GLY A 391 0.93 -10.91 -27.93
C GLY A 391 -0.21 -10.84 -28.96
N ASP A 392 -1.02 -11.89 -29.10
CA ASP A 392 -2.18 -11.90 -29.99
C ASP A 392 -3.42 -11.31 -29.33
N SER A 393 -3.41 -9.99 -29.21
CA SER A 393 -4.54 -9.22 -28.64
C SER A 393 -5.84 -9.36 -29.46
N ALA A 394 -5.78 -9.70 -30.75
CA ALA A 394 -6.97 -9.89 -31.57
C ALA A 394 -7.68 -11.18 -31.20
N SER A 395 -6.96 -12.29 -31.10
CA SER A 395 -7.51 -13.58 -30.66
C SER A 395 -8.01 -13.52 -29.23
N ALA A 396 -7.28 -12.84 -28.31
CA ALA A 396 -7.73 -12.64 -26.93
C ALA A 396 -9.07 -11.89 -26.87
N ARG A 397 -9.23 -10.80 -27.63
CA ARG A 397 -10.49 -10.04 -27.72
C ARG A 397 -11.61 -10.85 -28.35
N SER A 398 -11.31 -11.62 -29.38
CA SER A 398 -12.30 -12.50 -30.03
C SER A 398 -12.84 -13.53 -29.06
N THR A 399 -11.97 -14.19 -28.29
CA THR A 399 -12.36 -15.14 -27.25
C THR A 399 -13.18 -14.47 -26.13
N ALA A 400 -12.76 -13.30 -25.69
CA ALA A 400 -13.44 -12.56 -24.61
C ALA A 400 -14.81 -12.03 -25.04
N ASN A 401 -14.94 -11.49 -26.27
CA ASN A 401 -16.17 -10.90 -26.80
C ASN A 401 -17.13 -11.92 -27.45
N GLY A 402 -16.71 -13.15 -27.66
CA GLY A 402 -17.51 -14.25 -28.19
C GLY A 402 -17.81 -15.30 -27.13
N PRO A 403 -17.11 -16.45 -27.18
CA PRO A 403 -17.46 -17.62 -26.32
C PRO A 403 -17.51 -17.29 -24.84
N LEU A 404 -16.52 -16.53 -24.32
CA LEU A 404 -16.45 -16.23 -22.89
C LEU A 404 -17.59 -15.31 -22.44
N ARG A 405 -17.89 -14.26 -23.24
CA ARG A 405 -19.02 -13.37 -22.94
C ARG A 405 -20.35 -14.10 -22.95
N ASP A 406 -20.58 -14.96 -23.93
CA ASP A 406 -21.83 -15.68 -24.08
C ASP A 406 -22.01 -16.72 -22.95
N GLN A 407 -20.92 -17.37 -22.50
CA GLN A 407 -20.90 -18.23 -21.34
C GLN A 407 -21.20 -17.47 -20.03
N LEU A 408 -20.61 -16.27 -19.85
CA LEU A 408 -20.85 -15.43 -18.68
C LEU A 408 -22.26 -14.84 -18.66
N HIS A 409 -22.82 -14.44 -19.79
CA HIS A 409 -24.23 -14.00 -19.90
C HIS A 409 -25.19 -15.11 -19.49
N THR A 410 -24.90 -16.34 -19.87
CA THR A 410 -25.70 -17.51 -19.47
C THR A 410 -25.71 -17.73 -17.96
N LEU A 411 -24.63 -17.33 -17.26
CA LEU A 411 -24.55 -17.36 -15.80
C LEU A 411 -25.27 -16.20 -15.11
N ALA A 412 -25.37 -15.07 -15.77
CA ALA A 412 -25.90 -13.83 -15.21
C ALA A 412 -27.43 -13.68 -15.36
N GLU A 413 -28.07 -14.47 -16.22
CA GLU A 413 -29.51 -14.44 -16.35
C GLU A 413 -30.16 -15.04 -15.08
N PRO A 414 -30.91 -14.22 -14.29
CA PRO A 414 -31.68 -14.80 -13.20
C PRO A 414 -32.71 -15.77 -13.77
N HIS A 415 -32.88 -16.92 -13.13
CA HIS A 415 -34.03 -17.78 -13.39
C HIS A 415 -35.31 -16.95 -13.31
N ARG A 416 -35.83 -16.52 -14.43
CA ARG A 416 -37.23 -16.18 -14.54
C ARG A 416 -37.96 -17.53 -14.48
N SER A 417 -38.38 -17.89 -13.28
CA SER A 417 -39.40 -18.93 -13.11
C SER A 417 -40.66 -18.45 -13.83
N ASP A 418 -41.07 -19.20 -14.83
CA ASP A 418 -42.39 -19.14 -15.41
C ASP A 418 -43.47 -19.45 -14.34
#